data_ace424d8e2a030e82d9e5af31566b61e
#
_entry.id   ace424d8e2a030e82d9e5af31566b61e
#
_cell.length_a   1.000
_cell.length_b   1.000
_cell.length_c   1.000
_cell.angle_alpha   90.00
_cell.angle_beta   90.00
_cell.angle_gamma   90.00
#
_symmetry.space_group_name_H-M   'P 1'
#
loop_
_entity.id
_entity.type
_entity.pdbx_description
1 polymer ?
#
loop_
_entity_poly.entity_id
_entity_poly.type
_entity_poly.pdbx_seq_one_letter_code
_entity_poly.pdbx_strand_id
1 'polypeptide(L)'
;MSSSYHAFGLALLLLFSTAGCAGLAPQASSPVDADADADATSATSRFESLASVQSFRALQASIEEMSEVILADAKSEREVSQGMRFLLRTLAMAIDVQGDGNPRAPHFARMDTQVRKVGGDNPDAEYDLVVLDNRRDYVIHGNVGSVRHLSFTVMGGRERGRATTIGYFNERTLDPDEQGRFSLYLTRGDPGNAHHVDTTHGVSSILVRQYIGDRGREELASYEIEVLDPERGAAVPYVTDAEIARAILGTRWAFTSLSTLHRTVMPELLDDPNRFIAANSDDFGADISGSDNLYMLGSYQVDEDEALIIVTDPLEVSYWNLAVESRWHESVDYMSRRTHRTLEDVVVDPDGKLRFVLAHGRTPHPNWLDTGGNREGFLTFRWVGQRDVRATLPVIRRVKRSELESILGATIAESQAR
;
A
#
# COMPACT_ATOMS: atom_id res chain seq x y z
N MET A 1 15.52 25.83 17.95
CA MET A 1 14.10 25.87 17.65
C MET A 1 13.71 24.45 17.36
N SER A 2 13.25 23.77 18.40
CA SER A 2 12.83 22.37 18.39
C SER A 2 11.32 22.38 18.20
N SER A 3 10.83 21.95 17.07
CA SER A 3 9.38 21.80 16.82
C SER A 3 9.09 20.53 16.05
N SER A 4 8.55 19.57 16.79
CA SER A 4 7.45 18.69 16.42
C SER A 4 7.52 17.94 15.08
N TYR A 5 8.33 16.90 14.99
CA TYR A 5 8.26 15.89 13.92
C TYR A 5 7.73 14.54 14.47
N HIS A 6 6.52 14.51 15.02
CA HIS A 6 6.01 13.31 15.70
C HIS A 6 4.74 12.69 15.08
N ALA A 7 4.40 12.99 13.82
CA ALA A 7 3.12 12.55 13.24
C ALA A 7 3.19 11.67 11.98
N PHE A 8 4.34 11.26 11.47
CA PHE A 8 4.48 10.91 10.05
C PHE A 8 4.59 9.42 9.67
N GLY A 9 4.44 8.49 10.57
CA GLY A 9 4.58 7.05 10.25
C GLY A 9 3.28 6.29 10.01
N LEU A 10 2.16 6.90 9.53
CA LEU A 10 0.85 6.30 9.80
C LEU A 10 0.17 5.53 8.65
N ALA A 11 0.46 5.77 7.42
CA ALA A 11 -0.47 5.40 6.36
C ALA A 11 -0.34 3.99 5.78
N LEU A 12 0.84 3.50 5.52
CA LEU A 12 1.02 2.11 5.08
C LEU A 12 1.13 1.13 6.26
N LEU A 13 1.44 1.66 7.45
CA LEU A 13 1.59 0.93 8.71
C LEU A 13 0.30 0.41 9.30
N LEU A 14 -0.82 0.98 8.89
CA LEU A 14 -2.11 0.76 9.52
C LEU A 14 -2.78 -0.56 9.10
N LEU A 15 -2.34 -1.25 8.06
CA LEU A 15 -2.93 -2.50 7.60
C LEU A 15 -2.77 -3.69 8.56
N PHE A 16 -1.96 -3.57 9.64
CA PHE A 16 -1.46 -4.75 10.35
C PHE A 16 -1.67 -4.81 11.86
N SER A 17 -2.49 -3.94 12.43
CA SER A 17 -2.86 -4.10 13.83
C SER A 17 -4.08 -5.02 13.97
N THR A 18 -3.86 -6.31 14.17
CA THR A 18 -4.93 -7.16 14.69
C THR A 18 -5.35 -6.62 16.05
N ALA A 19 -6.60 -6.21 16.18
CA ALA A 19 -7.16 -5.75 17.44
C ALA A 19 -7.01 -6.84 18.52
N GLY A 20 -6.03 -6.68 19.39
CA GLY A 20 -5.89 -7.48 20.58
C GLY A 20 -6.94 -7.04 21.59
N CYS A 21 -8.08 -7.71 21.65
CA CYS A 21 -9.02 -7.59 22.75
C CYS A 21 -8.39 -8.20 24.00
N ALA A 22 -8.11 -7.36 25.00
CA ALA A 22 -7.89 -7.81 26.37
C ALA A 22 -9.12 -8.60 26.84
N GLY A 23 -8.87 -9.75 27.45
CA GLY A 23 -9.87 -10.75 27.79
C GLY A 23 -11.04 -10.22 28.63
N LEU A 24 -12.22 -10.56 28.19
CA LEU A 24 -13.39 -10.75 29.02
C LEU A 24 -13.67 -12.26 29.01
N ALA A 25 -13.42 -12.89 30.14
CA ALA A 25 -13.77 -14.29 30.36
C ALA A 25 -15.30 -14.44 30.36
N PRO A 26 -15.87 -15.44 29.70
CA PRO A 26 -17.30 -15.71 29.80
C PRO A 26 -17.59 -16.38 31.13
N GLN A 27 -18.45 -15.78 31.93
CA GLN A 27 -19.08 -16.47 33.05
C GLN A 27 -20.12 -17.46 32.48
N ALA A 28 -19.96 -18.71 32.88
CA ALA A 28 -20.94 -19.75 32.60
C ALA A 28 -22.22 -19.49 33.42
N SER A 29 -23.35 -19.32 32.74
CA SER A 29 -24.67 -19.37 33.34
C SER A 29 -25.34 -20.68 32.98
N SER A 30 -25.85 -21.35 34.02
CA SER A 30 -26.61 -22.60 33.97
C SER A 30 -27.94 -22.45 33.23
N PRO A 31 -28.52 -23.54 32.68
CA PRO A 31 -29.76 -23.47 31.93
C PRO A 31 -30.96 -23.28 32.86
N VAL A 32 -31.81 -22.35 32.53
CA VAL A 32 -33.17 -22.23 33.09
C VAL A 32 -34.16 -22.61 31.99
N ASP A 33 -35.08 -23.48 32.37
CA ASP A 33 -36.12 -24.06 31.54
C ASP A 33 -37.01 -23.02 30.85
N ALA A 34 -37.38 -23.38 29.61
CA ALA A 34 -38.24 -22.56 28.76
C ALA A 34 -39.70 -22.82 29.10
N ASP A 35 -40.41 -21.80 29.52
CA ASP A 35 -41.85 -21.73 29.35
C ASP A 35 -42.21 -20.78 28.20
N ALA A 36 -43.07 -21.31 27.33
CA ALA A 36 -43.46 -20.69 26.08
C ALA A 36 -44.52 -19.62 26.33
N ASP A 37 -44.11 -18.36 26.08
CA ASP A 37 -44.97 -17.33 25.54
C ASP A 37 -44.16 -16.41 24.63
N ALA A 38 -44.02 -16.85 23.38
CA ALA A 38 -43.34 -16.12 22.34
C ALA A 38 -44.22 -15.04 21.79
N ASP A 39 -44.21 -13.90 22.41
CA ASP A 39 -44.56 -12.66 21.74
C ASP A 39 -43.58 -12.47 20.57
N ALA A 40 -44.15 -12.24 19.38
CA ALA A 40 -43.39 -12.12 18.12
C ALA A 40 -42.58 -10.82 18.05
N THR A 41 -41.82 -10.53 19.06
CA THR A 41 -40.75 -9.55 19.05
C THR A 41 -39.61 -10.15 18.21
N SER A 42 -39.67 -9.80 16.97
CA SER A 42 -38.75 -9.97 15.85
C SER A 42 -37.60 -10.97 16.09
N ALA A 43 -37.55 -12.03 15.31
CA ALA A 43 -36.42 -12.99 15.25
C ALA A 43 -35.05 -12.29 15.12
N THR A 44 -35.03 -11.04 14.71
CA THR A 44 -33.90 -10.15 14.61
C THR A 44 -33.26 -9.85 15.95
N SER A 45 -34.04 -9.66 17.05
CA SER A 45 -33.51 -9.28 18.36
C SER A 45 -32.68 -10.39 19.02
N ARG A 46 -32.96 -11.65 18.69
CA ARG A 46 -32.28 -12.83 19.28
C ARG A 46 -30.79 -12.88 18.96
N PHE A 47 -30.37 -12.37 17.80
CA PHE A 47 -28.98 -12.43 17.34
C PHE A 47 -28.25 -11.09 17.40
N GLU A 48 -28.90 -10.04 17.85
CA GLU A 48 -28.31 -8.69 17.93
C GLU A 48 -27.08 -8.60 18.85
N SER A 49 -26.99 -9.46 19.84
CA SER A 49 -25.86 -9.53 20.76
C SER A 49 -24.64 -10.28 20.23
N LEU A 50 -24.73 -10.91 19.07
CA LEU A 50 -23.59 -11.60 18.49
C LEU A 50 -22.47 -10.61 18.14
N ALA A 51 -21.23 -11.02 18.41
CA ALA A 51 -20.06 -10.17 18.19
C ALA A 51 -19.89 -9.82 16.70
N SER A 52 -20.16 -10.76 15.80
CA SER A 52 -20.13 -10.52 14.34
C SER A 52 -21.15 -9.48 13.91
N VAL A 53 -22.39 -9.51 14.46
CA VAL A 53 -23.45 -8.54 14.16
C VAL A 53 -23.04 -7.14 14.62
N GLN A 54 -22.51 -7.01 15.83
CA GLN A 54 -22.04 -5.74 16.36
C GLN A 54 -20.87 -5.18 15.53
N SER A 55 -19.92 -6.04 15.17
CA SER A 55 -18.78 -5.66 14.32
C SER A 55 -19.22 -5.22 12.92
N PHE A 56 -20.22 -5.90 12.35
CA PHE A 56 -20.78 -5.53 11.03
C PHE A 56 -21.48 -4.16 11.07
N ARG A 57 -22.26 -3.88 12.11
CA ARG A 57 -22.86 -2.55 12.33
C ARG A 57 -21.81 -1.46 12.48
N ALA A 58 -20.70 -1.76 13.17
CA ALA A 58 -19.59 -0.83 13.28
C ALA A 58 -18.89 -0.58 11.93
N LEU A 59 -18.78 -1.58 11.07
CA LEU A 59 -18.28 -1.40 9.70
C LEU A 59 -19.22 -0.53 8.87
N GLN A 60 -20.56 -0.76 8.94
CA GLN A 60 -21.55 0.08 8.26
C GLN A 60 -21.45 1.54 8.67
N ALA A 61 -21.34 1.82 9.98
CA ALA A 61 -21.14 3.17 10.48
C ALA A 61 -19.85 3.81 9.97
N SER A 62 -18.78 3.03 9.85
CA SER A 62 -17.50 3.52 9.30
C SER A 62 -17.57 3.82 7.81
N ILE A 63 -18.38 3.09 7.03
CA ILE A 63 -18.60 3.41 5.61
C ILE A 63 -19.28 4.77 5.46
N GLU A 64 -20.30 5.04 6.28
CA GLU A 64 -20.97 6.34 6.31
C GLU A 64 -19.99 7.45 6.74
N GLU A 65 -19.25 7.26 7.83
CA GLU A 65 -18.25 8.21 8.32
C GLU A 65 -17.19 8.54 7.24
N MET A 66 -16.68 7.56 6.52
CA MET A 66 -15.68 7.80 5.47
C MET A 66 -16.29 8.51 4.26
N SER A 67 -17.56 8.30 3.96
CA SER A 67 -18.25 9.07 2.92
C SER A 67 -18.35 10.56 3.26
N GLU A 68 -18.61 10.89 4.53
CA GLU A 68 -18.60 12.28 5.00
C GLU A 68 -17.18 12.89 4.95
N VAL A 69 -16.13 12.10 5.22
CA VAL A 69 -14.74 12.54 5.05
C VAL A 69 -14.47 12.94 3.59
N ILE A 70 -14.92 12.14 2.63
CA ILE A 70 -14.77 12.48 1.20
C ILE A 70 -15.53 13.76 0.86
N LEU A 71 -16.76 13.91 1.32
CA LEU A 71 -17.58 15.10 1.05
C LEU A 71 -16.97 16.37 1.66
N ALA A 72 -16.35 16.25 2.84
CA ALA A 72 -15.71 17.38 3.51
C ALA A 72 -14.42 17.84 2.83
N ASP A 73 -13.66 16.92 2.23
CA ASP A 73 -12.32 17.20 1.73
C ASP A 73 -12.26 17.42 0.21
N ALA A 74 -13.27 16.97 -0.53
CA ALA A 74 -13.34 17.17 -1.97
C ALA A 74 -13.62 18.65 -2.32
N LYS A 75 -12.93 19.15 -3.35
CA LYS A 75 -13.06 20.53 -3.85
C LYS A 75 -13.88 20.61 -5.15
N SER A 76 -14.31 19.48 -5.69
CA SER A 76 -15.06 19.41 -6.96
C SER A 76 -15.91 18.14 -7.04
N GLU A 77 -16.95 18.17 -7.92
CA GLU A 77 -17.76 16.97 -8.20
C GLU A 77 -16.94 15.78 -8.70
N ARG A 78 -15.87 16.06 -9.45
CA ARG A 78 -14.91 15.04 -9.91
C ARG A 78 -14.24 14.36 -8.71
N GLU A 79 -13.75 15.12 -7.76
CA GLU A 79 -13.09 14.60 -6.58
C GLU A 79 -14.04 13.81 -5.69
N VAL A 80 -15.29 14.27 -5.53
CA VAL A 80 -16.33 13.48 -4.85
C VAL A 80 -16.52 12.13 -5.54
N SER A 81 -16.71 12.12 -6.86
CA SER A 81 -16.93 10.88 -7.63
C SER A 81 -15.74 9.93 -7.55
N GLN A 82 -14.51 10.46 -7.62
CA GLN A 82 -13.29 9.69 -7.44
C GLN A 82 -13.17 9.15 -6.00
N GLY A 83 -13.48 9.97 -5.00
CA GLY A 83 -13.45 9.58 -3.60
C GLY A 83 -14.44 8.48 -3.26
N MET A 84 -15.67 8.54 -3.77
CA MET A 84 -16.64 7.46 -3.58
C MET A 84 -16.18 6.15 -4.24
N ARG A 85 -15.57 6.22 -5.42
CA ARG A 85 -14.96 5.04 -6.06
C ARG A 85 -13.76 4.52 -5.29
N PHE A 86 -12.94 5.41 -4.73
CA PHE A 86 -11.81 5.05 -3.86
C PHE A 86 -12.29 4.28 -2.61
N LEU A 87 -13.37 4.74 -1.94
CA LEU A 87 -13.94 4.01 -0.81
C LEU A 87 -14.39 2.60 -1.19
N LEU A 88 -15.05 2.43 -2.34
CA LEU A 88 -15.47 1.10 -2.81
C LEU A 88 -14.27 0.17 -3.06
N ARG A 89 -13.20 0.67 -3.65
CA ARG A 89 -11.98 -0.08 -3.94
C ARG A 89 -11.25 -0.48 -2.65
N THR A 90 -11.14 0.47 -1.73
CA THR A 90 -10.52 0.26 -0.42
C THR A 90 -11.29 -0.76 0.40
N LEU A 91 -12.64 -0.69 0.39
CA LEU A 91 -13.48 -1.67 1.07
C LEU A 91 -13.33 -3.07 0.46
N ALA A 92 -13.34 -3.17 -0.86
CA ALA A 92 -13.16 -4.45 -1.56
C ALA A 92 -11.80 -5.08 -1.21
N MET A 93 -10.71 -4.31 -1.23
CA MET A 93 -9.39 -4.78 -0.81
C MET A 93 -9.39 -5.21 0.67
N ALA A 94 -10.00 -4.43 1.55
CA ALA A 94 -10.06 -4.74 2.98
C ALA A 94 -10.85 -6.05 3.26
N ILE A 95 -11.89 -6.33 2.48
CA ILE A 95 -12.63 -7.59 2.54
C ILE A 95 -11.74 -8.75 2.07
N ASP A 96 -11.14 -8.65 0.89
CA ASP A 96 -10.28 -9.71 0.31
C ASP A 96 -9.14 -10.09 1.27
N VAL A 97 -8.49 -9.07 1.89
CA VAL A 97 -7.32 -9.26 2.74
C VAL A 97 -7.66 -9.67 4.16
N GLN A 98 -8.62 -9.00 4.79
CA GLN A 98 -8.94 -9.17 6.21
C GLN A 98 -10.22 -9.98 6.43
N GLY A 99 -11.24 -9.71 5.63
CA GLY A 99 -12.55 -10.38 5.74
C GLY A 99 -12.45 -11.87 5.42
N ASP A 100 -11.77 -12.20 4.34
CA ASP A 100 -11.56 -13.57 3.86
C ASP A 100 -10.24 -14.19 4.35
N GLY A 101 -9.42 -13.41 5.05
CA GLY A 101 -8.15 -13.87 5.62
C GLY A 101 -8.34 -15.00 6.63
N ASN A 102 -7.82 -16.21 6.36
CA ASN A 102 -7.91 -17.36 7.22
C ASN A 102 -6.54 -17.96 7.51
N PRO A 103 -5.97 -17.75 8.71
CA PRO A 103 -4.67 -18.31 9.07
C PRO A 103 -4.60 -19.86 9.11
N ARG A 104 -5.75 -20.57 9.08
CA ARG A 104 -5.80 -22.03 9.01
C ARG A 104 -5.81 -22.58 7.58
N ALA A 105 -6.17 -21.73 6.64
CA ALA A 105 -6.13 -22.00 5.20
C ALA A 105 -5.63 -20.72 4.51
N PRO A 106 -4.36 -20.33 4.76
CA PRO A 106 -3.84 -19.06 4.30
C PRO A 106 -3.75 -19.00 2.78
N HIS A 107 -3.99 -17.84 2.24
CA HIS A 107 -3.78 -17.55 0.82
C HIS A 107 -3.32 -16.11 0.66
N PHE A 108 -2.55 -15.85 -0.37
CA PHE A 108 -2.15 -14.49 -0.74
C PHE A 108 -3.29 -13.79 -1.46
N ALA A 109 -3.81 -12.73 -0.84
CA ALA A 109 -4.83 -11.88 -1.44
C ALA A 109 -4.18 -10.70 -2.16
N ARG A 110 -4.58 -10.44 -3.41
CA ARG A 110 -4.12 -9.29 -4.19
C ARG A 110 -4.68 -8.00 -3.62
N MET A 111 -3.80 -7.10 -3.15
CA MET A 111 -4.22 -5.82 -2.56
C MET A 111 -4.70 -4.83 -3.62
N ASP A 112 -3.94 -4.66 -4.69
CA ASP A 112 -4.23 -3.75 -5.78
C ASP A 112 -4.24 -4.46 -7.13
N THR A 113 -4.82 -3.80 -8.12
CA THR A 113 -4.80 -4.22 -9.52
C THR A 113 -4.70 -2.99 -10.40
N GLN A 114 -4.49 -3.18 -11.70
CA GLN A 114 -4.53 -2.07 -12.66
C GLN A 114 -5.84 -1.26 -12.63
N VAL A 115 -6.93 -1.85 -12.13
CA VAL A 115 -8.25 -1.20 -12.01
C VAL A 115 -8.57 -0.83 -10.57
N ARG A 116 -8.38 -1.75 -9.63
CA ARG A 116 -8.57 -1.50 -8.20
C ARG A 116 -7.31 -0.86 -7.64
N LYS A 117 -7.32 0.46 -7.51
CA LYS A 117 -6.25 1.23 -6.90
C LYS A 117 -6.41 1.21 -5.38
N VAL A 118 -5.30 1.22 -4.68
CA VAL A 118 -5.26 1.31 -3.21
C VAL A 118 -4.23 2.36 -2.85
N GLY A 119 -4.52 3.20 -1.89
CA GLY A 119 -3.74 4.38 -1.59
C GLY A 119 -2.23 4.20 -1.62
N GLY A 120 -1.56 4.98 -2.45
CA GLY A 120 -0.13 4.88 -2.70
C GLY A 120 0.27 3.72 -3.61
N ASP A 121 -0.65 3.18 -4.42
CA ASP A 121 -0.35 2.10 -5.37
C ASP A 121 0.75 2.49 -6.36
N ASN A 122 1.53 1.49 -6.75
CA ASN A 122 2.59 1.66 -7.75
C ASN A 122 2.16 1.06 -9.09
N PRO A 123 2.08 1.84 -10.19
CA PRO A 123 1.73 1.35 -11.52
C PRO A 123 2.57 0.15 -12.01
N ASP A 124 3.80 0.05 -11.53
CA ASP A 124 4.77 -0.96 -11.96
C ASP A 124 4.96 -2.07 -10.90
N ALA A 125 4.10 -2.15 -9.91
CA ALA A 125 4.21 -3.19 -8.91
C ALA A 125 2.90 -3.97 -8.73
N GLU A 126 3.01 -5.12 -8.10
CA GLU A 126 1.92 -5.93 -7.59
C GLU A 126 2.16 -6.23 -6.12
N TYR A 127 1.10 -6.11 -5.34
CA TYR A 127 1.14 -6.30 -3.90
C TYR A 127 0.20 -7.41 -3.49
N ASP A 128 0.72 -8.43 -2.82
CA ASP A 128 -0.07 -9.49 -2.23
C ASP A 128 0.13 -9.53 -0.72
N LEU A 129 -0.93 -9.86 -0.01
CA LEU A 129 -0.87 -9.96 1.44
C LEU A 129 -1.52 -11.24 1.92
N VAL A 130 -0.94 -11.85 2.95
CA VAL A 130 -1.53 -12.96 3.69
C VAL A 130 -1.58 -12.66 5.18
N VAL A 131 -2.71 -12.99 5.81
CA VAL A 131 -2.89 -12.88 7.27
C VAL A 131 -2.49 -14.21 7.90
N LEU A 132 -1.70 -14.15 8.98
CA LEU A 132 -1.14 -15.30 9.68
C LEU A 132 -1.47 -15.30 11.18
N ASP A 133 -1.27 -16.45 11.81
CA ASP A 133 -1.38 -16.63 13.25
C ASP A 133 -0.04 -17.16 13.79
N ASN A 134 0.57 -16.45 14.71
CA ASN A 134 1.87 -16.80 15.32
C ASN A 134 1.86 -18.11 16.14
N ARG A 135 0.69 -18.72 16.29
CA ARG A 135 0.56 -20.06 16.94
C ARG A 135 0.74 -21.20 15.96
N ARG A 136 0.89 -20.91 14.66
CA ARG A 136 1.02 -21.89 13.58
C ARG A 136 2.35 -21.76 12.89
N ASP A 137 2.77 -22.86 12.31
CA ASP A 137 3.94 -22.94 11.46
C ASP A 137 3.51 -22.96 9.99
N TYR A 138 4.27 -22.29 9.14
CA TYR A 138 3.98 -22.14 7.72
C TYR A 138 5.23 -22.36 6.88
N VAL A 139 5.03 -22.70 5.61
CA VAL A 139 6.06 -22.65 4.58
C VAL A 139 5.50 -21.97 3.34
N ILE A 140 6.31 -21.14 2.72
CA ILE A 140 6.06 -20.55 1.41
C ILE A 140 6.97 -21.22 0.43
N HIS A 141 6.41 -21.77 -0.64
CA HIS A 141 7.13 -22.26 -1.80
C HIS A 141 6.85 -21.36 -2.99
N GLY A 142 7.85 -21.12 -3.83
CA GLY A 142 7.64 -20.28 -4.99
C GLY A 142 8.78 -20.33 -6.00
N ASN A 143 8.61 -19.50 -7.03
CA ASN A 143 9.60 -19.20 -8.04
C ASN A 143 9.74 -17.69 -8.17
N VAL A 144 10.96 -17.19 -8.18
CA VAL A 144 11.23 -15.74 -8.20
C VAL A 144 10.85 -15.07 -9.54
N GLY A 145 10.61 -15.86 -10.58
CA GLY A 145 10.33 -15.31 -11.92
C GLY A 145 11.51 -14.51 -12.47
N SER A 146 11.18 -13.43 -13.21
CA SER A 146 12.20 -12.54 -13.76
C SER A 146 11.90 -11.05 -13.51
N VAL A 147 11.03 -10.74 -12.53
CA VAL A 147 10.70 -9.37 -12.14
C VAL A 147 11.94 -8.60 -11.64
N ARG A 148 11.92 -7.28 -11.77
CA ARG A 148 13.04 -6.41 -11.36
C ARG A 148 13.40 -6.55 -9.88
N HIS A 149 12.39 -6.71 -9.05
CA HIS A 149 12.58 -6.89 -7.62
C HIS A 149 11.38 -7.63 -7.02
N LEU A 150 11.68 -8.63 -6.20
CA LEU A 150 10.71 -9.38 -5.40
C LEU A 150 11.07 -9.23 -3.94
N SER A 151 10.11 -8.92 -3.08
CA SER A 151 10.36 -8.91 -1.65
C SER A 151 9.20 -9.45 -0.83
N PHE A 152 9.55 -10.12 0.26
CA PHE A 152 8.67 -10.62 1.32
C PHE A 152 8.97 -9.87 2.60
N THR A 153 8.05 -9.04 3.06
CA THR A 153 8.14 -8.35 4.34
C THR A 153 7.27 -9.09 5.35
N VAL A 154 7.91 -9.81 6.27
CA VAL A 154 7.24 -10.54 7.34
C VAL A 154 7.01 -9.61 8.51
N MET A 155 5.76 -9.42 8.87
CA MET A 155 5.35 -8.52 9.93
C MET A 155 4.88 -9.27 11.15
N GLY A 156 5.24 -8.74 12.31
CA GLY A 156 4.90 -9.34 13.59
C GLY A 156 5.25 -8.41 14.73
N GLY A 157 5.15 -8.94 15.95
CA GLY A 157 5.46 -8.15 17.14
C GLY A 157 4.58 -6.91 17.26
N ARG A 158 4.90 -6.07 18.23
CA ARG A 158 4.30 -4.73 18.36
C ARG A 158 5.28 -3.82 19.09
N GLU A 159 5.71 -2.80 18.42
CA GLU A 159 6.40 -1.71 19.06
C GLU A 159 5.48 -0.49 19.07
N ARG A 160 5.21 0.06 20.27
CA ARG A 160 4.30 1.21 20.46
C ARG A 160 2.92 1.03 19.81
N GLY A 161 2.40 -0.22 19.79
CA GLY A 161 1.10 -0.54 19.20
C GLY A 161 1.10 -0.76 17.68
N ARG A 162 2.26 -0.70 17.02
CA ARG A 162 2.43 -0.92 15.58
C ARG A 162 3.07 -2.28 15.33
N ALA A 163 2.68 -2.95 14.25
CA ALA A 163 3.41 -4.10 13.77
C ALA A 163 4.81 -3.68 13.31
N THR A 164 5.80 -4.53 13.55
CA THR A 164 7.19 -4.31 13.14
C THR A 164 7.60 -5.36 12.12
N THR A 165 8.56 -5.06 11.27
CA THR A 165 9.18 -6.05 10.40
C THR A 165 10.05 -6.97 11.25
N ILE A 166 9.76 -8.25 11.20
CA ILE A 166 10.53 -9.31 11.88
C ILE A 166 11.36 -10.16 10.90
N GLY A 167 11.14 -9.99 9.60
CA GLY A 167 11.91 -10.59 8.55
C GLY A 167 11.72 -9.87 7.22
N TYR A 168 12.79 -9.73 6.45
CA TYR A 168 12.78 -9.17 5.11
C TYR A 168 13.63 -10.04 4.18
N PHE A 169 13.01 -10.50 3.10
CA PHE A 169 13.67 -11.33 2.09
C PHE A 169 13.39 -10.72 0.71
N ASN A 170 14.40 -10.76 -0.14
CA ASN A 170 14.28 -10.37 -1.54
C ASN A 170 14.80 -11.49 -2.45
N GLU A 171 14.74 -11.32 -3.75
CA GLU A 171 15.17 -12.30 -4.76
C GLU A 171 16.59 -12.80 -4.56
N ARG A 172 17.46 -12.02 -3.89
CA ARG A 172 18.86 -12.40 -3.61
C ARG A 172 18.98 -13.15 -2.30
N THR A 173 18.24 -12.73 -1.27
CA THR A 173 18.32 -13.32 0.07
C THR A 173 17.43 -14.55 0.22
N LEU A 174 16.52 -14.82 -0.72
CA LEU A 174 15.77 -16.08 -0.82
C LEU A 174 16.64 -17.24 -1.34
N ASP A 175 17.83 -16.95 -1.91
CA ASP A 175 18.79 -17.91 -2.45
C ASP A 175 18.13 -19.01 -3.31
N PRO A 176 17.44 -18.60 -4.42
CA PRO A 176 16.71 -19.54 -5.25
C PRO A 176 17.66 -20.52 -5.95
N ASP A 177 17.20 -21.72 -6.23
CA ASP A 177 17.93 -22.69 -7.01
C ASP A 177 18.12 -22.25 -8.48
N GLU A 178 18.84 -23.07 -9.28
CA GLU A 178 19.09 -22.80 -10.70
C GLU A 178 17.80 -22.64 -11.55
N GLN A 179 16.67 -23.14 -11.06
CA GLN A 179 15.36 -23.02 -11.68
C GLN A 179 14.54 -21.88 -11.10
N GLY A 180 15.11 -21.05 -10.22
CA GLY A 180 14.45 -19.93 -9.57
C GLY A 180 13.53 -20.30 -8.40
N ARG A 181 13.53 -21.55 -7.95
CA ARG A 181 12.65 -22.03 -6.88
C ARG A 181 13.22 -21.71 -5.50
N PHE A 182 12.35 -21.32 -4.57
CA PHE A 182 12.72 -21.02 -3.18
C PHE A 182 11.72 -21.61 -2.18
N SER A 183 12.13 -21.63 -0.92
CA SER A 183 11.28 -21.95 0.22
C SER A 183 11.61 -21.01 1.38
N LEU A 184 10.58 -20.42 2.00
CA LEU A 184 10.67 -19.57 3.19
C LEU A 184 9.86 -20.19 4.31
N TYR A 185 10.51 -20.50 5.44
CA TYR A 185 9.89 -21.14 6.59
C TYR A 185 9.56 -20.13 7.69
N LEU A 186 8.37 -20.24 8.23
CA LEU A 186 7.91 -19.47 9.38
C LEU A 186 7.50 -20.47 10.46
N THR A 187 8.41 -20.76 11.40
CA THR A 187 8.23 -21.83 12.39
C THR A 187 8.69 -21.41 13.77
N ARG A 188 8.19 -22.12 14.79
CA ARG A 188 8.66 -21.99 16.16
C ARG A 188 9.93 -22.79 16.39
N GLY A 189 11.02 -22.27 16.07
CA GLY A 189 12.30 -22.93 16.16
C GLY A 189 12.89 -23.14 14.78
N ASP A 190 14.20 -23.22 14.75
CA ASP A 190 14.94 -23.32 13.50
C ASP A 190 14.77 -24.73 12.89
N PRO A 191 14.18 -24.84 11.68
CA PRO A 191 14.09 -26.11 10.97
C PRO A 191 15.43 -26.55 10.36
N GLY A 192 16.52 -25.82 10.61
CA GLY A 192 17.84 -26.06 10.01
C GLY A 192 17.97 -25.56 8.56
N ASN A 193 17.09 -24.67 8.14
CA ASN A 193 17.06 -24.07 6.81
C ASN A 193 17.56 -22.62 6.83
N ALA A 194 18.23 -22.19 5.75
CA ALA A 194 18.80 -20.84 5.67
C ALA A 194 17.75 -19.72 5.65
N HIS A 195 16.51 -20.01 5.19
CA HIS A 195 15.45 -19.02 5.02
C HIS A 195 14.34 -19.32 6.03
N HIS A 196 14.48 -18.74 7.21
CA HIS A 196 13.62 -18.99 8.35
C HIS A 196 13.28 -17.70 9.08
N VAL A 197 12.02 -17.60 9.54
CA VAL A 197 11.54 -16.58 10.47
C VAL A 197 10.96 -17.27 11.69
N ASP A 198 11.43 -16.91 12.87
CA ASP A 198 10.88 -17.41 14.13
C ASP A 198 9.51 -16.77 14.42
N THR A 199 8.45 -17.58 14.39
CA THR A 199 7.09 -17.12 14.64
C THR A 199 6.84 -16.69 16.09
N THR A 200 7.74 -17.02 17.02
CA THR A 200 7.64 -16.56 18.44
C THR A 200 7.75 -15.04 18.57
N HIS A 201 8.29 -14.36 17.58
CA HIS A 201 8.30 -12.88 17.50
C HIS A 201 6.92 -12.27 17.16
N GLY A 202 5.88 -13.09 17.04
CA GLY A 202 4.50 -12.61 16.88
C GLY A 202 4.11 -12.33 15.43
N VAL A 203 4.47 -13.22 14.50
CA VAL A 203 4.04 -13.14 13.10
C VAL A 203 2.54 -12.86 12.99
N SER A 204 2.17 -11.91 12.14
CA SER A 204 0.77 -11.54 11.88
C SER A 204 0.39 -11.53 10.40
N SER A 205 1.36 -11.25 9.52
CA SER A 205 1.11 -11.14 8.08
C SER A 205 2.41 -11.12 7.29
N ILE A 206 2.30 -11.35 5.98
CA ILE A 206 3.38 -11.12 5.03
C ILE A 206 2.85 -10.25 3.89
N LEU A 207 3.59 -9.19 3.59
CA LEU A 207 3.38 -8.37 2.42
C LEU A 207 4.42 -8.73 1.36
N VAL A 208 3.96 -9.18 0.21
CA VAL A 208 4.80 -9.46 -0.95
C VAL A 208 4.72 -8.29 -1.92
N ARG A 209 5.85 -7.90 -2.49
CA ARG A 209 5.96 -6.87 -3.52
C ARG A 209 6.73 -7.40 -4.70
N GLN A 210 6.18 -7.20 -5.88
CA GLN A 210 6.84 -7.47 -7.15
C GLN A 210 6.92 -6.16 -7.94
N TYR A 211 8.13 -5.69 -8.22
CA TYR A 211 8.34 -4.53 -9.09
C TYR A 211 8.69 -5.03 -10.49
N ILE A 212 7.98 -4.51 -11.48
CA ILE A 212 7.98 -4.99 -12.84
C ILE A 212 8.57 -3.89 -13.74
N GLY A 213 9.64 -4.16 -14.43
CA GLY A 213 10.24 -3.22 -15.37
C GLY A 213 9.52 -3.25 -16.72
N ASP A 214 9.29 -4.41 -17.26
CA ASP A 214 8.58 -4.61 -18.53
C ASP A 214 7.55 -5.74 -18.42
N ARG A 215 6.28 -5.38 -18.30
CA ARG A 215 5.17 -6.35 -18.17
C ARG A 215 5.00 -7.26 -19.42
N GLY A 216 5.59 -6.92 -20.52
CA GLY A 216 5.55 -7.73 -21.77
C GLY A 216 6.66 -8.78 -21.85
N ARG A 217 7.67 -8.70 -21.02
CA ARG A 217 8.88 -9.55 -21.07
C ARG A 217 9.18 -10.27 -19.76
N GLU A 218 8.81 -9.69 -18.64
CA GLU A 218 9.10 -10.25 -17.33
C GLU A 218 8.02 -11.24 -16.90
N GLU A 219 8.45 -12.36 -16.34
CA GLU A 219 7.58 -13.35 -15.70
C GLU A 219 7.40 -12.97 -14.23
N LEU A 220 6.15 -12.90 -13.78
CA LEU A 220 5.84 -12.66 -12.38
C LEU A 220 6.34 -13.81 -11.51
N ALA A 221 6.81 -13.48 -10.32
CA ALA A 221 7.04 -14.49 -9.30
C ALA A 221 5.73 -15.20 -8.95
N SER A 222 5.83 -16.48 -8.68
CA SER A 222 4.71 -17.30 -8.21
C SER A 222 5.04 -17.85 -6.83
N TYR A 223 4.04 -17.90 -5.95
CA TYR A 223 4.23 -18.41 -4.59
C TYR A 223 2.91 -18.87 -3.98
N GLU A 224 3.02 -19.89 -3.15
CA GLU A 224 1.93 -20.46 -2.37
C GLU A 224 2.38 -20.62 -0.92
N ILE A 225 1.43 -20.58 0.00
CA ILE A 225 1.68 -20.75 1.43
C ILE A 225 0.91 -21.95 1.96
N GLU A 226 1.57 -22.76 2.76
CA GLU A 226 1.00 -23.95 3.39
C GLU A 226 1.18 -23.91 4.91
N VAL A 227 0.20 -24.48 5.62
CA VAL A 227 0.27 -24.70 7.08
C VAL A 227 1.02 -25.99 7.35
N LEU A 228 2.02 -25.96 8.24
CA LEU A 228 2.83 -27.10 8.66
C LEU A 228 2.32 -27.79 9.93
N ASP A 229 1.12 -27.44 10.41
CA ASP A 229 0.55 -28.01 11.63
C ASP A 229 0.38 -29.56 11.55
N PRO A 230 0.48 -30.27 12.70
CA PRO A 230 0.18 -31.70 12.78
C PRO A 230 -1.22 -32.08 12.30
N GLU A 231 -2.15 -31.12 12.34
CA GLU A 231 -3.53 -31.27 11.87
C GLU A 231 -3.69 -31.03 10.36
N ARG A 232 -2.61 -30.86 9.63
CA ARG A 232 -2.62 -30.69 8.18
C ARG A 232 -3.38 -31.84 7.51
N GLY A 233 -4.44 -31.50 6.76
CA GLY A 233 -5.34 -32.46 6.13
C GLY A 233 -6.59 -32.77 6.95
N ALA A 234 -6.71 -32.32 8.19
CA ALA A 234 -7.99 -32.27 8.89
C ALA A 234 -8.94 -31.26 8.22
N ALA A 235 -10.24 -31.53 8.21
CA ALA A 235 -11.22 -30.57 7.73
C ALA A 235 -11.07 -29.25 8.49
N VAL A 236 -11.02 -28.14 7.75
CA VAL A 236 -10.96 -26.80 8.36
C VAL A 236 -12.20 -26.64 9.25
N PRO A 237 -12.03 -26.40 10.57
CA PRO A 237 -13.15 -26.26 11.48
C PRO A 237 -14.07 -25.11 11.06
N TYR A 238 -15.36 -25.24 11.36
CA TYR A 238 -16.31 -24.17 11.13
C TYR A 238 -15.87 -22.89 11.85
N VAL A 239 -15.96 -21.74 11.18
CA VAL A 239 -15.59 -20.46 11.80
C VAL A 239 -16.57 -20.06 12.89
N THR A 240 -16.06 -19.55 14.00
CA THR A 240 -16.87 -19.10 15.14
C THR A 240 -17.33 -17.64 14.96
N ASP A 241 -18.39 -17.25 15.70
CA ASP A 241 -18.86 -15.87 15.74
C ASP A 241 -17.72 -14.88 16.08
N ALA A 242 -16.86 -15.24 17.05
CA ALA A 242 -15.73 -14.42 17.44
C ALA A 242 -14.65 -14.30 16.35
N GLU A 243 -14.45 -15.30 15.52
CA GLU A 243 -13.51 -15.25 14.38
C GLU A 243 -14.06 -14.36 13.27
N ILE A 244 -15.35 -14.50 12.94
CA ILE A 244 -16.01 -13.59 11.99
C ILE A 244 -16.00 -12.15 12.49
N ALA A 245 -16.28 -11.93 13.77
CA ALA A 245 -16.19 -10.58 14.37
C ALA A 245 -14.80 -9.96 14.20
N ARG A 246 -13.73 -10.73 14.42
CA ARG A 246 -12.34 -10.26 14.24
C ARG A 246 -12.03 -9.94 12.78
N ALA A 247 -12.47 -10.77 11.84
CA ALA A 247 -12.31 -10.52 10.41
C ALA A 247 -12.99 -9.21 9.99
N ILE A 248 -14.24 -8.97 10.44
CA ILE A 248 -14.97 -7.73 10.17
C ILE A 248 -14.28 -6.52 10.80
N LEU A 249 -13.78 -6.64 12.03
CA LEU A 249 -13.04 -5.57 12.69
C LEU A 249 -11.72 -5.27 11.98
N GLY A 250 -11.02 -6.28 11.48
CA GLY A 250 -9.84 -6.13 10.64
C GLY A 250 -10.16 -5.40 9.33
N THR A 251 -11.24 -5.80 8.66
CA THR A 251 -11.76 -5.14 7.46
C THR A 251 -12.09 -3.66 7.72
N ARG A 252 -12.85 -3.38 8.78
CA ARG A 252 -13.19 -2.03 9.19
C ARG A 252 -11.94 -1.19 9.41
N TRP A 253 -10.99 -1.73 10.13
CA TRP A 253 -9.75 -1.03 10.46
C TRP A 253 -8.90 -0.74 9.20
N ALA A 254 -8.70 -1.71 8.30
CA ALA A 254 -8.00 -1.51 7.03
C ALA A 254 -8.70 -0.46 6.17
N PHE A 255 -10.03 -0.56 6.07
CA PHE A 255 -10.85 0.38 5.32
C PHE A 255 -10.71 1.82 5.85
N THR A 256 -10.92 2.06 7.16
CA THR A 256 -10.87 3.42 7.73
C THR A 256 -9.46 4.01 7.66
N SER A 257 -8.44 3.21 7.90
CA SER A 257 -7.05 3.66 7.87
C SER A 257 -6.62 4.12 6.49
N LEU A 258 -6.92 3.35 5.46
CA LEU A 258 -6.59 3.71 4.08
C LEU A 258 -7.46 4.84 3.54
N SER A 259 -8.73 4.89 3.92
CA SER A 259 -9.64 5.95 3.48
C SER A 259 -9.25 7.36 3.96
N THR A 260 -8.37 7.45 4.95
CA THR A 260 -7.89 8.72 5.52
C THR A 260 -6.43 9.05 5.15
N LEU A 261 -5.82 8.35 4.19
CA LEU A 261 -4.42 8.56 3.82
C LEU A 261 -4.10 10.02 3.48
N HIS A 262 -4.94 10.68 2.72
CA HIS A 262 -4.79 12.09 2.33
C HIS A 262 -4.78 13.07 3.52
N ARG A 263 -5.28 12.64 4.69
CA ARG A 263 -5.23 13.41 5.95
C ARG A 263 -4.05 13.02 6.84
N THR A 264 -3.44 11.88 6.59
CA THR A 264 -2.45 11.28 7.50
C THR A 264 -1.06 11.20 6.88
N VAL A 265 -0.96 11.10 5.55
CA VAL A 265 0.31 11.08 4.82
C VAL A 265 0.59 12.43 4.22
N MET A 266 1.42 13.20 4.92
CA MET A 266 1.94 14.48 4.46
C MET A 266 0.86 15.46 3.98
N PRO A 267 -0.21 15.69 4.76
CA PRO A 267 -1.31 16.60 4.40
C PRO A 267 -0.81 18.02 4.09
N GLU A 268 0.29 18.46 4.69
CA GLU A 268 0.91 19.75 4.44
C GLU A 268 1.41 19.93 3.00
N LEU A 269 1.56 18.86 2.23
CA LEU A 269 1.87 18.95 0.80
C LEU A 269 0.70 19.50 -0.02
N LEU A 270 -0.53 19.32 0.43
CA LEU A 270 -1.72 19.90 -0.23
C LEU A 270 -1.92 21.38 0.15
N ASP A 271 -1.43 21.78 1.32
CA ASP A 271 -1.50 23.17 1.79
C ASP A 271 -0.43 24.06 1.11
N ASP A 272 0.74 23.49 0.82
CA ASP A 272 1.85 24.14 0.13
C ASP A 272 2.31 23.25 -1.05
N PRO A 273 1.56 23.24 -2.16
CA PRO A 273 1.78 22.33 -3.28
C PRO A 273 2.99 22.72 -4.15
N ASN A 274 3.27 21.89 -5.14
CA ASN A 274 4.37 22.03 -6.11
C ASN A 274 5.76 21.94 -5.49
N ARG A 275 5.95 21.02 -4.58
CA ARG A 275 7.24 20.67 -3.97
C ARG A 275 7.33 19.19 -3.64
N PHE A 276 8.54 18.73 -3.39
CA PHE A 276 8.84 17.42 -2.85
C PHE A 276 9.44 17.51 -1.45
N ILE A 277 9.22 16.49 -0.67
CA ILE A 277 9.90 16.25 0.60
C ILE A 277 10.50 14.84 0.56
N ALA A 278 11.66 14.67 1.19
CA ALA A 278 12.21 13.35 1.41
C ALA A 278 11.40 12.67 2.50
N ALA A 279 10.97 11.45 2.20
CA ALA A 279 10.40 10.58 3.17
C ALA A 279 11.37 9.42 3.36
N ASN A 280 12.06 9.41 4.47
CA ASN A 280 12.89 8.27 4.83
C ASN A 280 11.99 7.07 5.13
N SER A 281 12.53 5.87 4.93
CA SER A 281 11.87 4.64 5.39
C SER A 281 11.47 4.72 6.86
N ASP A 282 12.23 5.43 7.70
CA ASP A 282 11.92 5.66 9.10
C ASP A 282 10.67 6.54 9.31
N ASP A 283 10.36 7.45 8.39
CA ASP A 283 9.17 8.31 8.44
C ASP A 283 7.89 7.55 8.11
N PHE A 284 7.99 6.52 7.25
CA PHE A 284 6.89 5.59 6.94
C PHE A 284 6.84 4.40 7.90
N GLY A 285 7.77 4.35 8.86
CA GLY A 285 8.15 3.14 9.55
C GLY A 285 9.04 2.28 8.65
N ALA A 286 10.36 2.31 8.88
CA ALA A 286 11.40 1.50 8.21
C ALA A 286 10.99 0.02 8.11
N ASP A 287 10.07 -0.34 8.96
CA ASP A 287 9.57 -1.66 9.18
C ASP A 287 8.66 -2.17 8.06
N ILE A 288 8.16 -1.32 7.14
CA ILE A 288 7.19 -1.77 6.12
C ILE A 288 7.62 -1.44 4.69
N SER A 289 8.39 -0.36 4.48
CA SER A 289 8.73 0.08 3.13
C SER A 289 9.73 -0.82 2.41
N GLY A 290 10.28 -1.83 3.08
CA GLY A 290 11.47 -2.52 2.60
C GLY A 290 12.70 -1.66 2.86
N SER A 291 13.72 -2.25 3.46
CA SER A 291 14.93 -1.54 3.87
C SER A 291 15.71 -0.89 2.73
N ASP A 292 15.32 -1.16 1.49
CA ASP A 292 16.00 -0.77 0.25
C ASP A 292 15.26 0.32 -0.51
N ASN A 293 14.12 0.81 -0.01
CA ASN A 293 13.29 1.78 -0.71
C ASN A 293 13.51 3.19 -0.19
N LEU A 294 13.70 4.13 -1.10
CA LEU A 294 13.69 5.56 -0.85
C LEU A 294 12.48 6.19 -1.52
N TYR A 295 11.76 7.02 -0.79
CA TYR A 295 10.61 7.74 -1.29
C TYR A 295 10.84 9.25 -1.24
N MET A 296 10.43 9.95 -2.31
CA MET A 296 10.19 11.38 -2.26
C MET A 296 8.73 11.61 -2.58
N LEU A 297 8.02 12.16 -1.62
CA LEU A 297 6.62 12.53 -1.79
C LEU A 297 6.51 13.99 -2.16
N GLY A 298 5.69 14.25 -3.14
CA GLY A 298 5.37 15.57 -3.59
C GLY A 298 3.89 15.76 -3.80
N SER A 299 3.52 16.98 -4.10
CA SER A 299 2.18 17.31 -4.55
C SER A 299 2.23 18.21 -5.76
N TYR A 300 1.12 18.29 -6.45
CA TYR A 300 0.96 19.24 -7.54
C TYR A 300 -0.37 19.97 -7.42
N GLN A 301 -0.32 21.23 -7.87
CA GLN A 301 -1.50 22.01 -8.19
C GLN A 301 -1.20 22.76 -9.50
N VAL A 302 -2.03 22.51 -10.53
CA VAL A 302 -1.81 23.01 -11.89
C VAL A 302 -3.15 23.32 -12.56
N ASP A 303 -3.27 24.51 -13.12
CA ASP A 303 -4.44 24.94 -13.88
C ASP A 303 -4.35 24.48 -15.35
N GLU A 304 -5.46 24.57 -16.10
CA GLU A 304 -5.54 24.06 -17.48
C GLU A 304 -4.54 24.72 -18.44
N ASP A 305 -4.21 26.01 -18.22
CA ASP A 305 -3.25 26.78 -19.03
C ASP A 305 -1.83 26.72 -18.47
N GLU A 306 -1.57 25.89 -17.45
CA GLU A 306 -0.28 25.75 -16.78
C GLU A 306 0.35 24.38 -17.02
N ALA A 307 1.64 24.31 -16.70
CA ALA A 307 2.41 23.08 -16.61
C ALA A 307 3.42 23.17 -15.45
N LEU A 308 3.80 22.02 -14.92
CA LEU A 308 4.88 21.90 -13.95
C LEU A 308 6.09 21.26 -14.60
N ILE A 309 7.24 21.91 -14.53
CA ILE A 309 8.53 21.33 -14.90
C ILE A 309 9.15 20.79 -13.62
N ILE A 310 9.36 19.48 -13.56
CA ILE A 310 9.97 18.77 -12.44
C ILE A 310 11.38 18.38 -12.88
N VAL A 311 12.39 18.83 -12.14
CA VAL A 311 13.81 18.60 -12.48
C VAL A 311 14.50 17.87 -11.36
N THR A 312 15.21 16.79 -11.70
CA THR A 312 16.04 16.03 -10.77
C THR A 312 17.30 15.52 -11.47
N ASP A 313 18.24 15.00 -10.70
CA ASP A 313 19.38 14.27 -11.23
C ASP A 313 18.99 12.82 -11.52
N PRO A 314 19.49 12.21 -12.60
CA PRO A 314 19.33 10.78 -12.81
C PRO A 314 20.08 10.00 -11.72
N LEU A 315 19.49 8.93 -11.23
CA LEU A 315 20.10 8.05 -10.21
C LEU A 315 20.37 6.68 -10.81
N GLU A 316 21.55 6.14 -10.52
CA GLU A 316 21.91 4.76 -10.84
C GLU A 316 21.37 3.80 -9.78
N VAL A 317 20.15 3.32 -9.98
CA VAL A 317 19.46 2.35 -9.11
C VAL A 317 18.85 1.25 -9.96
N SER A 318 18.50 0.12 -9.34
CA SER A 318 17.89 -1.00 -10.06
C SER A 318 16.51 -0.70 -10.61
N TYR A 319 15.75 0.15 -9.92
CA TYR A 319 14.41 0.57 -10.31
C TYR A 319 14.07 1.94 -9.70
N TRP A 320 13.39 2.76 -10.47
CA TRP A 320 12.67 3.93 -9.98
C TRP A 320 11.44 4.23 -10.83
N ASN A 321 10.45 4.87 -10.24
CA ASN A 321 9.35 5.49 -10.98
C ASN A 321 8.90 6.80 -10.35
N LEU A 322 8.28 7.64 -11.18
CA LEU A 322 7.50 8.81 -10.78
C LEU A 322 6.05 8.59 -11.20
N ALA A 323 5.14 8.54 -10.24
CA ALA A 323 3.71 8.35 -10.47
C ALA A 323 2.91 9.59 -10.08
N VAL A 324 1.89 9.90 -10.88
CA VAL A 324 0.88 10.94 -10.62
C VAL A 324 -0.29 10.28 -9.89
N GLU A 325 -0.67 10.83 -8.77
CA GLU A 325 -1.75 10.34 -7.94
C GLU A 325 -2.87 11.39 -7.82
N SER A 326 -4.09 10.93 -7.60
CA SER A 326 -5.21 11.79 -7.25
C SER A 326 -5.04 12.37 -5.83
N ARG A 327 -5.94 13.26 -5.42
CA ARG A 327 -6.05 13.73 -4.03
C ARG A 327 -6.20 12.56 -3.02
N TRP A 328 -6.74 11.43 -3.45
CA TRP A 328 -7.01 10.27 -2.61
C TRP A 328 -5.85 9.27 -2.55
N HIS A 329 -4.67 9.66 -3.02
CA HIS A 329 -3.50 8.77 -3.15
C HIS A 329 -3.75 7.54 -4.03
N GLU A 330 -4.67 7.60 -4.99
CA GLU A 330 -4.76 6.58 -6.03
C GLU A 330 -3.92 7.01 -7.23
N SER A 331 -3.12 6.10 -7.80
CA SER A 331 -2.47 6.36 -9.09
C SER A 331 -3.52 6.71 -10.15
N VAL A 332 -3.28 7.77 -10.90
CA VAL A 332 -4.15 8.17 -12.02
C VAL A 332 -4.10 7.09 -13.09
N ASP A 333 -5.20 6.89 -13.84
CA ASP A 333 -5.34 5.83 -14.84
C ASP A 333 -4.13 5.72 -15.78
N TYR A 334 -3.24 4.80 -15.46
CA TYR A 334 -2.03 4.54 -16.25
C TYR A 334 -2.24 3.53 -17.39
N MET A 335 -3.40 2.90 -17.45
CA MET A 335 -3.75 1.98 -18.53
C MET A 335 -4.04 2.70 -19.82
N SER A 336 -4.65 3.88 -19.75
CA SER A 336 -5.05 4.67 -20.93
C SER A 336 -4.31 6.01 -21.04
N ARG A 337 -3.54 6.40 -20.03
CA ARG A 337 -2.89 7.70 -19.93
C ARG A 337 -1.43 7.58 -19.51
N ARG A 338 -0.66 8.59 -19.85
CA ARG A 338 0.75 8.69 -19.47
C ARG A 338 0.89 9.40 -18.12
N THR A 339 0.62 8.68 -17.04
CA THR A 339 0.54 9.22 -15.67
C THR A 339 1.66 8.74 -14.76
N HIS A 340 2.59 7.96 -15.29
CA HIS A 340 3.83 7.56 -14.62
C HIS A 340 4.97 7.45 -15.61
N ARG A 341 6.18 7.43 -15.09
CA ARG A 341 7.44 7.21 -15.81
C ARG A 341 8.35 6.34 -14.98
N THR A 342 9.09 5.49 -15.68
CA THR A 342 10.06 4.58 -15.08
C THR A 342 11.45 4.82 -15.67
N LEU A 343 12.44 4.18 -15.06
CA LEU A 343 13.81 4.14 -15.57
C LEU A 343 13.88 3.72 -17.06
N GLU A 344 12.97 2.85 -17.49
CA GLU A 344 13.01 2.22 -18.83
C GLU A 344 12.47 3.14 -19.94
N ASP A 345 11.62 4.11 -19.61
CA ASP A 345 10.87 4.88 -20.61
C ASP A 345 11.12 6.39 -20.61
N VAL A 346 12.20 6.83 -19.96
CA VAL A 346 12.58 8.23 -19.87
C VAL A 346 13.75 8.60 -20.77
N VAL A 347 13.80 9.86 -21.12
CA VAL A 347 14.91 10.49 -21.84
C VAL A 347 15.60 11.46 -20.90
N VAL A 348 16.92 11.28 -20.72
CA VAL A 348 17.76 12.27 -20.03
C VAL A 348 18.05 13.40 -20.99
N ASP A 349 17.88 14.63 -20.53
CA ASP A 349 18.12 15.81 -21.36
C ASP A 349 19.62 15.99 -21.67
N PRO A 350 19.96 16.75 -22.75
CA PRO A 350 21.34 16.95 -23.17
C PRO A 350 22.27 17.56 -22.12
N ASP A 351 21.72 18.21 -21.10
CA ASP A 351 22.46 18.77 -19.96
C ASP A 351 22.68 17.78 -18.80
N GLY A 352 22.30 16.51 -19.02
CA GLY A 352 22.44 15.45 -18.03
C GLY A 352 21.37 15.46 -16.95
N LYS A 353 20.37 16.34 -17.01
CA LYS A 353 19.26 16.38 -16.06
C LYS A 353 18.09 15.52 -16.54
N LEU A 354 17.34 15.03 -15.58
CA LEU A 354 16.07 14.35 -15.81
C LEU A 354 14.94 15.36 -15.56
N ARG A 355 14.18 15.66 -16.63
CA ARG A 355 13.01 16.53 -16.55
C ARG A 355 11.74 15.79 -16.85
N PHE A 356 10.69 16.14 -16.11
CA PHE A 356 9.33 15.74 -16.40
C PHE A 356 8.47 16.97 -16.57
N VAL A 357 7.45 16.88 -17.40
CA VAL A 357 6.48 17.96 -17.62
C VAL A 357 5.09 17.46 -17.31
N LEU A 358 4.53 17.86 -16.17
CA LEU A 358 3.17 17.51 -15.76
C LEU A 358 2.19 18.59 -16.26
N ALA A 359 1.16 18.18 -16.97
CA ALA A 359 0.12 19.08 -17.48
C ALA A 359 -1.20 18.33 -17.75
N HIS A 360 -2.27 19.09 -18.02
CA HIS A 360 -3.52 18.52 -18.52
C HIS A 360 -3.34 18.13 -20.00
N GLY A 361 -3.06 16.85 -20.25
CA GLY A 361 -2.82 16.30 -21.57
C GLY A 361 -1.39 16.46 -22.09
N ARG A 362 -1.21 16.10 -23.35
CA ARG A 362 0.10 15.99 -24.00
C ARG A 362 0.86 17.33 -24.08
N THR A 363 2.17 17.26 -23.83
CA THR A 363 3.12 18.34 -24.08
C THR A 363 4.21 17.88 -25.08
N PRO A 364 5.01 18.81 -25.65
CA PRO A 364 6.10 18.47 -26.56
C PRO A 364 7.25 17.68 -25.91
N HIS A 365 7.41 17.76 -24.59
CA HIS A 365 8.52 17.10 -23.89
C HIS A 365 8.37 15.57 -23.89
N PRO A 366 9.44 14.78 -24.13
CA PRO A 366 9.36 13.31 -24.18
C PRO A 366 8.87 12.71 -22.85
N ASN A 367 9.31 13.26 -21.71
CA ASN A 367 8.92 12.80 -20.39
C ASN A 367 7.69 13.54 -19.83
N TRP A 368 6.68 13.79 -20.68
CA TRP A 368 5.45 14.41 -20.19
C TRP A 368 4.61 13.43 -19.37
N LEU A 369 3.85 13.99 -18.44
CA LEU A 369 2.92 13.31 -17.55
C LEU A 369 1.55 13.98 -17.63
N ASP A 370 0.50 13.18 -17.67
CA ASP A 370 -0.89 13.65 -17.69
C ASP A 370 -1.48 13.66 -16.27
N THR A 371 -2.08 14.76 -15.86
CA THR A 371 -2.82 14.84 -14.59
C THR A 371 -4.10 13.99 -14.59
N GLY A 372 -4.52 13.47 -15.76
CA GLY A 372 -5.82 12.80 -15.92
C GLY A 372 -7.01 13.73 -15.66
N GLY A 373 -6.80 15.05 -15.73
CA GLY A 373 -7.79 16.08 -15.46
C GLY A 373 -7.94 16.46 -13.99
N ASN A 374 -7.04 15.98 -13.10
CA ASN A 374 -6.99 16.42 -11.71
C ASN A 374 -6.23 17.74 -11.62
N ARG A 375 -6.79 18.73 -10.94
CA ARG A 375 -6.11 20.03 -10.73
C ARG A 375 -5.07 19.98 -9.63
N GLU A 376 -5.23 19.06 -8.69
CA GLU A 376 -4.30 18.82 -7.60
C GLU A 376 -4.24 17.33 -7.26
N GLY A 377 -3.17 16.93 -6.61
CA GLY A 377 -2.95 15.57 -6.15
C GLY A 377 -1.51 15.39 -5.66
N PHE A 378 -1.12 14.15 -5.56
CA PHE A 378 0.21 13.78 -5.09
C PHE A 378 1.11 13.29 -6.22
N LEU A 379 2.40 13.35 -5.95
CA LEU A 379 3.47 12.83 -6.79
C LEU A 379 4.31 11.90 -5.93
N THR A 380 4.44 10.65 -6.33
CA THR A 380 5.31 9.72 -5.60
C THR A 380 6.47 9.31 -6.49
N PHE A 381 7.67 9.64 -6.05
CA PHE A 381 8.91 9.22 -6.66
C PHE A 381 9.53 8.12 -5.79
N ARG A 382 9.69 6.91 -6.34
CA ARG A 382 10.18 5.72 -5.64
C ARG A 382 11.49 5.28 -6.26
N TRP A 383 12.48 4.97 -5.41
CA TRP A 383 13.72 4.30 -5.80
C TRP A 383 13.87 3.01 -5.01
N VAL A 384 14.33 1.96 -5.67
CA VAL A 384 14.51 0.64 -5.08
C VAL A 384 15.92 0.14 -5.35
N GLY A 385 16.52 -0.46 -4.35
CA GLY A 385 17.79 -1.18 -4.49
C GLY A 385 19.05 -0.47 -3.99
N GLN A 386 18.93 0.71 -3.33
CA GLN A 386 20.09 1.35 -2.71
C GLN A 386 19.73 2.11 -1.43
N ARG A 387 20.32 1.72 -0.30
CA ARG A 387 20.15 2.39 1.01
C ARG A 387 20.91 3.71 1.16
N ASP A 388 22.02 3.89 0.45
CA ASP A 388 22.97 4.98 0.70
C ASP A 388 22.93 6.10 -0.33
N VAL A 389 21.94 6.12 -1.21
CA VAL A 389 21.82 7.18 -2.22
C VAL A 389 21.22 8.42 -1.59
N ARG A 390 22.04 9.45 -1.45
CA ARG A 390 21.54 10.81 -1.17
C ARG A 390 20.95 11.39 -2.45
N ALA A 391 19.67 11.14 -2.67
CA ALA A 391 18.97 11.76 -3.77
C ALA A 391 18.68 13.23 -3.46
N THR A 392 18.97 14.11 -4.41
CA THR A 392 18.57 15.51 -4.34
C THR A 392 17.06 15.61 -4.57
N LEU A 393 16.36 16.38 -3.74
CA LEU A 393 14.93 16.60 -3.93
C LEU A 393 14.66 17.20 -5.31
N PRO A 394 13.68 16.65 -6.06
CA PRO A 394 13.26 17.26 -7.31
C PRO A 394 12.75 18.68 -7.08
N VAL A 395 13.10 19.58 -8.00
CA VAL A 395 12.63 20.97 -7.98
C VAL A 395 11.45 21.10 -8.94
N ILE A 396 10.35 21.69 -8.48
CA ILE A 396 9.17 21.97 -9.30
C ILE A 396 9.12 23.45 -9.65
N ARG A 397 8.94 23.74 -10.94
CA ARG A 397 8.67 25.09 -11.46
C ARG A 397 7.33 25.11 -12.18
N ARG A 398 6.42 25.97 -11.74
CA ARG A 398 5.15 26.24 -12.42
C ARG A 398 5.35 27.27 -13.52
N VAL A 399 4.82 27.00 -14.71
CA VAL A 399 4.94 27.83 -15.91
C VAL A 399 3.63 27.87 -16.69
N LYS A 400 3.44 28.87 -17.55
CA LYS A 400 2.33 28.83 -18.52
C LYS A 400 2.66 27.85 -19.65
N ARG A 401 1.67 27.09 -20.12
CA ARG A 401 1.86 26.13 -21.22
C ARG A 401 2.33 26.81 -22.51
N SER A 402 1.89 28.04 -22.77
CA SER A 402 2.31 28.84 -23.91
C SER A 402 3.81 29.19 -23.93
N GLU A 403 4.45 29.17 -22.77
CA GLU A 403 5.87 29.51 -22.61
C GLU A 403 6.77 28.26 -22.51
N LEU A 404 6.17 27.08 -22.43
CA LEU A 404 6.86 25.84 -22.10
C LEU A 404 8.02 25.52 -23.05
N GLU A 405 7.81 25.60 -24.38
CA GLU A 405 8.85 25.30 -25.37
C GLU A 405 10.03 26.27 -25.28
N SER A 406 9.74 27.56 -25.10
CA SER A 406 10.77 28.60 -24.95
C SER A 406 11.60 28.37 -23.68
N ILE A 407 10.95 28.05 -22.56
CA ILE A 407 11.62 27.81 -21.28
C ILE A 407 12.50 26.58 -21.36
N LEU A 408 11.99 25.47 -21.91
CA LEU A 408 12.76 24.22 -22.04
C LEU A 408 13.95 24.39 -22.97
N GLY A 409 13.77 25.05 -24.11
CA GLY A 409 14.85 25.32 -25.05
C GLY A 409 15.94 26.22 -24.47
N ALA A 410 15.60 27.29 -23.76
CA ALA A 410 16.55 28.18 -23.09
C ALA A 410 17.32 27.44 -21.99
N THR A 411 16.64 26.68 -21.15
CA THR A 411 17.27 25.95 -20.04
C THR A 411 18.30 24.92 -20.53
N ILE A 412 17.99 24.19 -21.61
CA ILE A 412 18.92 23.23 -22.21
C ILE A 412 20.12 23.93 -22.82
N ALA A 413 19.92 25.03 -23.54
CA ALA A 413 20.99 25.80 -24.17
C ALA A 413 21.95 26.43 -23.14
N GLU A 414 21.44 26.98 -22.04
CA GLU A 414 22.26 27.53 -20.97
C GLU A 414 23.11 26.47 -20.25
N SER A 415 22.56 25.24 -20.11
CA SER A 415 23.28 24.15 -19.48
C SER A 415 24.40 23.59 -20.36
N GLN A 416 24.23 23.62 -21.69
CA GLN A 416 25.25 23.20 -22.64
C GLN A 416 26.38 24.20 -22.83
N ALA A 417 26.16 25.47 -22.43
CA ALA A 417 27.14 26.55 -22.55
C ALA A 417 28.07 26.64 -21.34
N ARG A 418 27.83 25.91 -20.28
CA ARG A 418 28.67 25.80 -19.07
C ARG A 418 29.56 24.57 -19.10
#